data_04c4b854f3af92e146d34e76eb621744
#
_entry.id   04c4b854f3af92e146d34e76eb621744
#
_cell.length_a   1.000
_cell.length_b   1.000
_cell.length_c   1.000
_cell.angle_alpha   90.00
_cell.angle_beta   90.00
_cell.angle_gamma   90.00
#
_symmetry.space_group_name_H-M   'P 1'
#
loop_
_entity.id
_entity.type
_entity.pdbx_description
1 polymer ?
#
loop_
_entity_poly.entity_id
_entity_poly.type
_entity_poly.pdbx_seq_one_letter_code
_entity_poly.pdbx_strand_id
1 'polypeptide(L)'
;MRRRASTALRAPQTSVALRPPGAIPPRRAPLTPHPHPHPAATLVPGNILPLEAMPPGTVINNVEKQAGDRSKFAKTSGGFAQIIGHVEGKGLTRVRLPSGQKKTISSRARGSIGIIAGGGRIDKPLLKAGRAFHKYKAKRNSWPKVRGVAMNPVEHPHGGGNHQHIGHPSTVRRDSVPGQKVGLIAARRTGQLRGRKQIDDKEKK
;
A
#
# COMPACT_ATOMS: atom_id res chain seq x y z
N MET A 1 34.45 -41.85 53.29
CA MET A 1 34.57 -40.38 53.44
C MET A 1 35.59 -39.86 52.43
N ARG A 2 35.08 -39.22 51.34
CA ARG A 2 35.92 -38.54 50.33
C ARG A 2 35.35 -37.13 50.15
N ARG A 3 36.12 -36.13 50.59
CA ARG A 3 35.82 -34.70 50.45
C ARG A 3 36.05 -34.33 49.00
N ARG A 4 35.07 -33.71 48.34
CA ARG A 4 35.23 -33.09 47.02
C ARG A 4 35.70 -31.65 47.19
N ALA A 5 36.83 -31.33 46.58
CA ALA A 5 37.34 -29.98 46.46
C ALA A 5 36.50 -29.17 45.46
N SER A 6 36.02 -28.01 45.90
CA SER A 6 35.34 -27.03 45.08
C SER A 6 36.35 -26.15 44.38
N THR A 7 36.44 -26.24 43.04
CA THR A 7 37.26 -25.35 42.23
C THR A 7 36.42 -24.14 41.87
N ALA A 8 36.66 -23.00 42.51
CA ALA A 8 36.05 -21.73 42.17
C ALA A 8 36.68 -21.19 40.90
N LEU A 9 35.86 -21.08 39.85
CA LEU A 9 36.22 -20.39 38.59
C LEU A 9 36.15 -18.87 38.84
N ARG A 10 37.32 -18.25 38.81
CA ARG A 10 37.54 -16.80 38.88
C ARG A 10 37.16 -16.17 37.55
N ALA A 11 36.10 -15.34 37.55
CA ALA A 11 35.71 -14.56 36.37
C ALA A 11 36.79 -13.50 36.01
N PRO A 12 37.02 -13.21 34.72
CA PRO A 12 37.96 -12.16 34.32
C PRO A 12 37.34 -10.78 34.66
N GLN A 13 38.09 -10.00 35.44
CA GLN A 13 37.75 -8.59 35.67
C GLN A 13 38.11 -7.78 34.44
N THR A 14 37.14 -7.40 33.64
CA THR A 14 37.27 -6.36 32.61
C THR A 14 37.34 -4.99 33.31
N SER A 15 38.56 -4.42 33.36
CA SER A 15 38.78 -3.04 33.79
C SER A 15 38.15 -2.09 32.77
N VAL A 16 37.00 -1.50 33.14
CA VAL A 16 36.39 -0.38 32.41
C VAL A 16 37.25 0.85 32.72
N ALA A 17 38.07 1.28 31.78
CA ALA A 17 38.81 2.53 31.86
C ALA A 17 37.80 3.69 31.88
N LEU A 18 37.68 4.38 33.01
CA LEU A 18 36.89 5.60 33.16
C LEU A 18 37.53 6.70 32.32
N ARG A 19 36.77 7.21 31.36
CA ARG A 19 37.14 8.33 30.51
C ARG A 19 37.18 9.62 31.34
N PRO A 20 38.21 10.50 31.18
CA PRO A 20 38.28 11.76 31.91
C PRO A 20 37.10 12.67 31.53
N PRO A 21 36.50 13.42 32.47
CA PRO A 21 35.45 14.38 32.19
C PRO A 21 36.03 15.52 31.34
N GLY A 22 35.45 15.74 30.16
CA GLY A 22 35.82 16.83 29.24
C GLY A 22 36.32 16.42 27.87
N ALA A 23 36.48 15.13 27.56
CA ALA A 23 36.86 14.70 26.23
C ALA A 23 35.69 14.81 25.25
N ILE A 24 35.70 15.82 24.40
CA ILE A 24 34.76 16.00 23.27
C ILE A 24 34.89 14.75 22.36
N PRO A 25 33.79 14.04 22.06
CA PRO A 25 33.86 12.91 21.15
C PRO A 25 34.34 13.43 19.77
N PRO A 26 35.19 12.69 19.06
CA PRO A 26 35.60 13.11 17.73
C PRO A 26 34.36 13.27 16.87
N ARG A 27 34.22 14.44 16.25
CA ARG A 27 33.15 14.69 15.27
C ARG A 27 33.19 13.56 14.26
N ARG A 28 32.09 12.80 14.13
CA ARG A 28 31.95 11.84 13.04
C ARG A 28 32.26 12.58 11.76
N ALA A 29 33.28 12.12 11.05
CA ALA A 29 33.56 12.62 9.71
C ALA A 29 32.25 12.59 8.90
N PRO A 30 31.98 13.64 8.11
CA PRO A 30 30.83 13.62 7.22
C PRO A 30 30.96 12.37 6.36
N LEU A 31 29.91 11.53 6.38
CA LEU A 31 29.81 10.38 5.49
C LEU A 31 29.86 10.95 4.07
N THR A 32 31.01 10.85 3.43
CA THR A 32 31.13 11.17 2.01
C THR A 32 30.11 10.28 1.29
N PRO A 33 29.22 10.86 0.48
CA PRO A 33 28.34 10.05 -0.36
C PRO A 33 29.27 9.25 -1.30
N HIS A 34 29.43 7.96 -1.02
CA HIS A 34 30.11 7.09 -1.96
C HIS A 34 29.29 7.08 -3.26
N PRO A 35 29.83 7.55 -4.37
CA PRO A 35 29.23 7.31 -5.67
C PRO A 35 29.38 5.81 -5.94
N HIS A 36 28.39 5.02 -5.57
CA HIS A 36 28.34 3.64 -6.02
C HIS A 36 27.93 3.67 -7.50
N PRO A 37 28.81 3.32 -8.44
CA PRO A 37 28.40 3.03 -9.79
C PRO A 37 27.49 1.79 -9.70
N HIS A 38 26.18 2.00 -9.84
CA HIS A 38 25.25 0.89 -9.95
C HIS A 38 25.36 0.32 -11.36
N PRO A 39 26.02 -0.84 -11.54
CA PRO A 39 26.05 -1.47 -12.85
C PRO A 39 24.62 -1.81 -13.28
N ALA A 40 24.33 -1.67 -14.57
CA ALA A 40 23.05 -2.02 -15.18
C ALA A 40 22.57 -3.45 -14.85
N ALA A 41 23.48 -4.31 -14.43
CA ALA A 41 23.25 -5.68 -13.99
C ALA A 41 22.38 -5.82 -12.73
N THR A 42 22.10 -4.77 -11.98
CA THR A 42 21.32 -4.84 -10.73
C THR A 42 19.80 -4.71 -10.92
N LEU A 43 19.32 -4.46 -12.14
CA LEU A 43 17.89 -4.35 -12.45
C LEU A 43 17.20 -5.70 -12.65
N VAL A 44 17.55 -6.69 -11.85
CA VAL A 44 16.94 -8.02 -11.88
C VAL A 44 15.67 -8.02 -11.04
N PRO A 45 14.56 -8.64 -11.53
CA PRO A 45 13.36 -8.79 -10.74
C PRO A 45 13.63 -9.43 -9.38
N GLY A 46 13.11 -8.83 -8.31
CA GLY A 46 13.33 -9.27 -6.93
C GLY A 46 14.39 -8.46 -6.16
N ASN A 47 15.30 -7.79 -6.84
CA ASN A 47 16.26 -6.92 -6.17
C ASN A 47 15.58 -5.70 -5.51
N ILE A 48 16.11 -5.30 -4.37
CA ILE A 48 15.62 -4.14 -3.61
C ILE A 48 16.68 -3.04 -3.70
N LEU A 49 16.31 -1.93 -4.31
CA LEU A 49 17.19 -0.79 -4.54
C LEU A 49 16.55 0.52 -4.08
N PRO A 50 17.33 1.56 -3.77
CA PRO A 50 16.80 2.91 -3.62
C PRO A 50 16.25 3.42 -4.96
N LEU A 51 15.21 4.26 -4.92
CA LEU A 51 14.55 4.74 -6.13
C LEU A 51 15.49 5.54 -7.04
N GLU A 52 16.48 6.21 -6.48
CA GLU A 52 17.48 6.97 -7.24
C GLU A 52 18.35 6.08 -8.16
N ALA A 53 18.55 4.82 -7.77
CA ALA A 53 19.35 3.87 -8.53
C ALA A 53 18.59 3.21 -9.70
N MET A 54 17.29 3.48 -9.82
CA MET A 54 16.42 2.88 -10.83
C MET A 54 16.09 3.88 -11.92
N PRO A 55 16.28 3.58 -13.20
CA PRO A 55 15.95 4.50 -14.30
C PRO A 55 14.43 4.74 -14.41
N PRO A 56 14.03 5.85 -15.04
CA PRO A 56 12.65 6.10 -15.40
C PRO A 56 12.08 4.95 -16.25
N GLY A 57 10.78 4.65 -16.05
CA GLY A 57 10.11 3.53 -16.71
C GLY A 57 10.18 2.21 -15.95
N THR A 58 11.09 2.05 -14.97
CA THR A 58 11.23 0.82 -14.20
C THR A 58 9.94 0.46 -13.47
N VAL A 59 9.54 -0.81 -13.59
CA VAL A 59 8.41 -1.40 -12.85
C VAL A 59 8.91 -1.88 -11.51
N ILE A 60 8.27 -1.39 -10.45
CA ILE A 60 8.65 -1.64 -9.06
C ILE A 60 7.47 -2.04 -8.20
N ASN A 61 7.73 -2.73 -7.12
CA ASN A 61 6.73 -3.10 -6.12
C ASN A 61 7.27 -2.87 -4.70
N ASN A 62 6.42 -3.06 -3.69
CA ASN A 62 6.79 -2.89 -2.28
C ASN A 62 7.52 -1.56 -2.01
N VAL A 63 6.98 -0.47 -2.54
CA VAL A 63 7.61 0.85 -2.46
C VAL A 63 7.41 1.48 -1.08
N GLU A 64 8.48 1.99 -0.50
CA GLU A 64 8.46 2.72 0.76
C GLU A 64 7.92 4.15 0.55
N LYS A 65 7.21 4.66 1.55
CA LYS A 65 6.80 6.08 1.61
C LYS A 65 7.96 6.94 2.12
N GLN A 66 8.66 6.43 3.11
CA GLN A 66 9.89 6.99 3.67
C GLN A 66 10.92 5.87 3.77
N ALA A 67 12.19 6.19 3.72
CA ALA A 67 13.26 5.20 3.87
C ALA A 67 13.10 4.42 5.19
N GLY A 68 13.02 3.09 5.11
CA GLY A 68 12.93 2.19 6.26
C GLY A 68 11.50 1.95 6.81
N ASP A 69 10.43 2.38 6.14
CA ASP A 69 9.04 2.24 6.64
C ASP A 69 8.37 0.89 6.34
N ARG A 70 9.13 -0.10 5.89
CA ARG A 70 8.67 -1.46 5.56
C ARG A 70 7.63 -1.50 4.44
N SER A 71 7.75 -0.63 3.48
CA SER A 71 6.90 -0.54 2.28
C SER A 71 5.42 -0.22 2.57
N LYS A 72 4.89 0.76 1.88
CA LYS A 72 3.50 1.21 2.02
C LYS A 72 2.72 1.15 0.72
N PHE A 73 3.40 1.19 -0.43
CA PHE A 73 2.76 1.27 -1.74
C PHE A 73 3.00 0.03 -2.59
N ALA A 74 2.09 -0.26 -3.52
CA ALA A 74 2.17 -1.37 -4.48
C ALA A 74 2.48 -2.73 -3.82
N LYS A 75 1.68 -3.11 -2.80
CA LYS A 75 1.89 -4.35 -2.00
C LYS A 75 0.91 -5.48 -2.34
N THR A 76 -0.11 -5.20 -3.11
CA THR A 76 -1.17 -6.19 -3.41
C THR A 76 -0.74 -7.15 -4.51
N SER A 77 -1.25 -8.38 -4.48
CA SER A 77 -0.99 -9.41 -5.50
C SER A 77 -1.22 -8.86 -6.91
N GLY A 78 -0.24 -9.07 -7.80
CA GLY A 78 -0.26 -8.55 -9.16
C GLY A 78 -0.08 -7.03 -9.27
N GLY A 79 0.09 -6.33 -8.13
CA GLY A 79 0.29 -4.89 -8.11
C GLY A 79 1.72 -4.49 -8.47
N PHE A 80 1.86 -3.33 -9.09
CA PHE A 80 3.13 -2.68 -9.36
C PHE A 80 2.97 -1.17 -9.41
N ALA A 81 4.04 -0.46 -9.24
CA ALA A 81 4.16 0.96 -9.48
C ALA A 81 5.22 1.19 -10.56
N GLN A 82 5.24 2.35 -11.17
CA GLN A 82 6.19 2.70 -12.22
C GLN A 82 6.90 4.01 -11.88
N ILE A 83 8.20 4.04 -12.03
CA ILE A 83 8.99 5.27 -11.92
C ILE A 83 8.71 6.12 -13.16
N ILE A 84 8.27 7.36 -12.95
CA ILE A 84 8.04 8.31 -14.03
C ILE A 84 9.33 9.07 -14.33
N GLY A 85 10.05 9.49 -13.30
CA GLY A 85 11.29 10.23 -13.41
C GLY A 85 11.76 10.77 -12.06
N HIS A 86 12.98 11.24 -12.06
CA HIS A 86 13.61 11.87 -10.91
C HIS A 86 13.50 13.40 -11.01
N VAL A 87 13.43 14.07 -9.88
CA VAL A 87 13.44 15.53 -9.81
C VAL A 87 14.86 15.95 -9.49
N GLU A 88 15.52 16.55 -10.46
CA GLU A 88 16.90 17.01 -10.33
C GLU A 88 17.08 17.99 -9.17
N GLY A 89 18.18 17.88 -8.46
CA GLY A 89 18.56 18.75 -7.35
C GLY A 89 17.74 18.61 -6.06
N LYS A 90 16.62 17.84 -6.05
CA LYS A 90 15.73 17.73 -4.87
C LYS A 90 15.77 16.36 -4.19
N GLY A 91 16.45 15.37 -4.75
CA GLY A 91 16.46 14.01 -4.22
C GLY A 91 15.07 13.37 -4.09
N LEU A 92 14.19 13.68 -5.05
CA LEU A 92 12.81 13.21 -5.10
C LEU A 92 12.54 12.42 -6.39
N THR A 93 11.74 11.37 -6.30
CA THR A 93 11.32 10.52 -7.44
C THR A 93 9.81 10.56 -7.60
N ARG A 94 9.34 10.75 -8.81
CA ARG A 94 7.91 10.67 -9.17
C ARG A 94 7.56 9.25 -9.54
N VAL A 95 6.56 8.68 -8.85
CA VAL A 95 6.11 7.31 -9.03
C VAL A 95 4.61 7.29 -9.35
N ARG A 96 4.22 6.50 -10.35
CA ARG A 96 2.82 6.20 -10.66
C ARG A 96 2.39 4.95 -9.89
N LEU A 97 1.41 5.08 -9.03
CA LEU A 97 0.85 3.99 -8.24
C LEU A 97 -0.15 3.15 -9.04
N PRO A 98 -0.51 1.92 -8.58
CA PRO A 98 -1.50 1.07 -9.25
C PRO A 98 -2.87 1.74 -9.45
N SER A 99 -3.25 2.67 -8.56
CA SER A 99 -4.47 3.48 -8.68
C SER A 99 -4.43 4.53 -9.80
N GLY A 100 -3.29 4.69 -10.47
CA GLY A 100 -3.03 5.76 -11.44
C GLY A 100 -2.55 7.08 -10.83
N GLN A 101 -2.65 7.23 -9.50
CA GLN A 101 -2.18 8.44 -8.81
C GLN A 101 -0.67 8.57 -8.93
N LYS A 102 -0.20 9.76 -9.27
CA LYS A 102 1.22 10.12 -9.27
C LYS A 102 1.60 10.65 -7.88
N LYS A 103 2.67 10.12 -7.30
CA LYS A 103 3.23 10.59 -6.02
C LYS A 103 4.70 10.91 -6.16
N THR A 104 5.13 11.93 -5.46
CA THR A 104 6.54 12.29 -5.30
C THR A 104 7.01 11.74 -3.95
N ILE A 105 8.09 10.97 -3.96
CA ILE A 105 8.63 10.22 -2.83
C ILE A 105 10.12 10.52 -2.75
N SER A 106 10.72 10.46 -1.57
CA SER A 106 12.17 10.61 -1.43
C SER A 106 12.91 9.55 -2.26
N SER A 107 13.95 9.94 -2.97
CA SER A 107 14.75 9.04 -3.79
C SER A 107 15.55 8.00 -2.99
N ARG A 108 15.75 8.26 -1.68
CA ARG A 108 16.34 7.30 -0.73
C ARG A 108 15.37 6.18 -0.32
N ALA A 109 14.06 6.33 -0.58
CA ALA A 109 13.09 5.26 -0.35
C ALA A 109 13.39 4.07 -1.25
N ARG A 110 13.15 2.86 -0.75
CA ARG A 110 13.47 1.63 -1.47
C ARG A 110 12.22 1.05 -2.12
N GLY A 111 12.45 0.32 -3.20
CA GLY A 111 11.45 -0.49 -3.86
C GLY A 111 12.07 -1.79 -4.37
N SER A 112 11.27 -2.81 -4.56
CA SER A 112 11.68 -4.05 -5.20
C SER A 112 11.32 -3.98 -6.69
N ILE A 113 12.21 -4.47 -7.55
CA ILE A 113 12.00 -4.49 -9.00
C ILE A 113 11.02 -5.61 -9.36
N GLY A 114 10.10 -5.32 -10.28
CA GLY A 114 9.15 -6.29 -10.82
C GLY A 114 7.72 -6.12 -10.32
N ILE A 115 6.93 -7.16 -10.48
CA ILE A 115 5.50 -7.22 -10.17
C ILE A 115 5.30 -8.21 -9.02
N ILE A 116 4.34 -7.95 -8.13
CA ILE A 116 4.03 -8.88 -7.06
C ILE A 116 3.35 -10.11 -7.62
N ALA A 117 3.76 -11.29 -7.17
CA ALA A 117 3.17 -12.57 -7.55
C ALA A 117 1.69 -12.67 -7.15
N GLY A 118 0.95 -13.57 -7.81
CA GLY A 118 -0.46 -13.82 -7.54
C GLY A 118 -1.42 -12.84 -8.22
N GLY A 119 -1.02 -12.21 -9.32
CA GLY A 119 -1.92 -11.50 -10.22
C GLY A 119 -2.96 -12.43 -10.83
N GLY A 120 -4.11 -11.89 -11.27
CA GLY A 120 -5.19 -12.67 -11.88
C GLY A 120 -6.01 -13.53 -10.89
N ARG A 121 -5.65 -13.58 -9.60
CA ARG A 121 -6.40 -14.37 -8.62
C ARG A 121 -7.87 -13.97 -8.51
N ILE A 122 -8.18 -12.69 -8.70
CA ILE A 122 -9.55 -12.17 -8.65
C ILE A 122 -10.35 -12.46 -9.92
N ASP A 123 -9.68 -12.83 -11.02
CA ASP A 123 -10.32 -13.09 -12.31
C ASP A 123 -11.05 -14.45 -12.30
N LYS A 124 -10.64 -15.35 -11.40
CA LYS A 124 -11.31 -16.64 -11.20
C LYS A 124 -12.69 -16.44 -10.57
N PRO A 125 -13.82 -16.81 -11.24
CA PRO A 125 -15.15 -16.67 -10.70
C PRO A 125 -15.36 -17.60 -9.50
N LEU A 126 -16.13 -17.15 -8.51
CA LEU A 126 -16.43 -17.94 -7.32
C LEU A 126 -17.39 -19.08 -7.62
N LEU A 127 -18.26 -18.96 -8.61
CA LEU A 127 -19.26 -19.90 -9.12
C LEU A 127 -20.33 -20.34 -8.12
N LYS A 128 -20.06 -20.41 -6.82
CA LYS A 128 -21.02 -20.87 -5.81
C LYS A 128 -20.88 -20.12 -4.49
N ALA A 129 -21.99 -20.04 -3.76
CA ALA A 129 -22.08 -19.38 -2.46
C ALA A 129 -21.10 -19.96 -1.42
N GLY A 130 -20.87 -21.27 -1.42
CA GLY A 130 -19.92 -21.91 -0.50
C GLY A 130 -18.49 -21.39 -0.64
N ARG A 131 -18.05 -21.09 -1.86
CA ARG A 131 -16.72 -20.46 -2.07
C ARG A 131 -16.68 -19.03 -1.57
N ALA A 132 -17.76 -18.28 -1.73
CA ALA A 132 -17.89 -16.93 -1.16
C ALA A 132 -17.88 -17.00 0.37
N PHE A 133 -18.63 -17.92 0.97
CA PHE A 133 -18.65 -18.16 2.41
C PHE A 133 -17.24 -18.38 2.97
N HIS A 134 -16.48 -19.33 2.42
CA HIS A 134 -15.12 -19.60 2.88
C HIS A 134 -14.16 -18.44 2.66
N LYS A 135 -14.30 -17.71 1.57
CA LYS A 135 -13.53 -16.50 1.30
C LYS A 135 -13.75 -15.40 2.33
N TYR A 136 -15.01 -15.18 2.74
CA TYR A 136 -15.37 -14.11 3.65
C TYR A 136 -15.30 -14.48 5.12
N LYS A 137 -15.37 -15.78 5.46
CA LYS A 137 -15.21 -16.29 6.84
C LYS A 137 -13.89 -15.84 7.48
N ALA A 138 -12.80 -15.80 6.70
CA ALA A 138 -11.48 -15.37 7.16
C ALA A 138 -11.31 -13.83 7.18
N LYS A 139 -12.35 -13.08 6.83
CA LYS A 139 -12.36 -11.62 6.76
C LYS A 139 -13.36 -11.06 7.77
N ARG A 140 -13.68 -9.76 7.63
CA ARG A 140 -14.75 -9.13 8.44
C ARG A 140 -16.12 -9.65 8.03
N ASN A 141 -17.12 -9.46 8.89
CA ASN A 141 -18.52 -9.72 8.59
C ASN A 141 -19.02 -8.74 7.50
N SER A 142 -18.77 -9.06 6.26
CA SER A 142 -19.13 -8.26 5.08
C SER A 142 -19.94 -9.05 4.06
N TRP A 143 -20.32 -10.27 4.39
CA TRP A 143 -21.05 -11.17 3.51
C TRP A 143 -21.95 -12.11 4.34
N PRO A 144 -23.21 -12.44 3.92
CA PRO A 144 -23.90 -11.92 2.73
C PRO A 144 -24.21 -10.41 2.81
N LYS A 145 -24.36 -9.76 1.64
CA LYS A 145 -24.85 -8.39 1.56
C LYS A 145 -26.36 -8.37 1.32
N VAL A 146 -27.10 -7.93 2.29
CA VAL A 146 -28.55 -7.74 2.17
C VAL A 146 -28.81 -6.47 1.36
N ARG A 147 -29.75 -6.55 0.41
CA ARG A 147 -30.16 -5.39 -0.37
C ARG A 147 -30.99 -4.45 0.50
N GLY A 148 -30.78 -3.14 0.40
CA GLY A 148 -31.54 -2.17 1.17
C GLY A 148 -33.05 -2.24 0.93
N VAL A 149 -33.48 -2.58 -0.29
CA VAL A 149 -34.90 -2.76 -0.64
C VAL A 149 -35.57 -3.97 0.04
N ALA A 150 -34.81 -4.92 0.55
CA ALA A 150 -35.31 -6.06 1.31
C ALA A 150 -35.39 -5.81 2.83
N MET A 151 -34.99 -4.62 3.26
CA MET A 151 -35.03 -4.20 4.66
C MET A 151 -36.30 -3.40 4.97
N ASN A 152 -36.48 -3.11 6.26
CA ASN A 152 -37.55 -2.21 6.72
C ASN A 152 -37.16 -0.73 6.55
N PRO A 153 -38.10 0.20 6.51
CA PRO A 153 -37.83 1.65 6.37
C PRO A 153 -36.90 2.20 7.47
N VAL A 154 -36.96 1.64 8.67
CA VAL A 154 -36.16 2.06 9.81
C VAL A 154 -34.66 1.71 9.62
N GLU A 155 -34.36 0.66 8.83
CA GLU A 155 -33.02 0.13 8.65
C GLU A 155 -32.30 0.72 7.44
N HIS A 156 -33.06 1.10 6.41
CA HIS A 156 -32.50 1.59 5.15
C HIS A 156 -33.44 2.54 4.41
N PRO A 157 -32.92 3.63 3.80
CA PRO A 157 -33.76 4.57 3.02
C PRO A 157 -34.51 3.95 1.83
N HIS A 158 -34.07 2.79 1.34
CA HIS A 158 -34.73 2.05 0.25
C HIS A 158 -35.68 0.96 0.76
N GLY A 159 -35.82 0.82 2.07
CA GLY A 159 -36.64 -0.22 2.70
C GLY A 159 -38.13 0.07 2.70
N GLY A 160 -38.89 -0.97 2.99
CA GLY A 160 -40.34 -0.91 3.10
C GLY A 160 -41.11 -1.06 1.80
N GLY A 161 -42.45 -0.88 1.90
CA GLY A 161 -43.38 -1.02 0.77
C GLY A 161 -43.88 -2.44 0.56
N ASN A 162 -44.89 -2.61 -0.27
CA ASN A 162 -45.51 -3.89 -0.63
C ASN A 162 -44.66 -4.68 -1.66
N HIS A 163 -43.87 -3.96 -2.44
CA HIS A 163 -42.93 -4.54 -3.43
C HIS A 163 -41.55 -3.96 -3.23
N GLN A 164 -40.53 -4.75 -3.56
CA GLN A 164 -39.15 -4.32 -3.43
C GLN A 164 -38.78 -3.31 -4.53
N HIS A 165 -38.87 -2.03 -4.22
CA HIS A 165 -38.47 -0.94 -5.11
C HIS A 165 -37.94 0.24 -4.28
N ILE A 166 -37.21 1.16 -4.94
CA ILE A 166 -36.68 2.33 -4.25
C ILE A 166 -37.75 3.41 -4.09
N GLY A 167 -38.67 3.57 -5.08
CA GLY A 167 -39.79 4.53 -5.08
C GLY A 167 -39.40 5.97 -5.38
N HIS A 168 -38.11 6.29 -5.40
CA HIS A 168 -37.58 7.61 -5.71
C HIS A 168 -36.24 7.48 -6.48
N PRO A 169 -35.72 8.57 -7.05
CA PRO A 169 -34.39 8.52 -7.69
C PRO A 169 -33.32 8.03 -6.75
N SER A 170 -32.46 7.10 -7.22
CA SER A 170 -31.35 6.55 -6.42
C SER A 170 -30.11 7.47 -6.38
N THR A 171 -30.13 8.55 -7.14
CA THR A 171 -29.05 9.55 -7.14
C THR A 171 -29.12 10.41 -5.88
N VAL A 172 -27.96 10.58 -5.21
CA VAL A 172 -27.84 11.30 -3.95
C VAL A 172 -26.74 12.34 -4.05
N ARG A 173 -26.93 13.49 -3.46
CA ARG A 173 -25.92 14.55 -3.39
C ARG A 173 -24.72 14.12 -2.56
N ARG A 174 -23.55 14.70 -2.87
CA ARG A 174 -22.33 14.41 -2.13
C ARG A 174 -22.36 14.87 -0.67
N ASP A 175 -23.05 15.92 -0.39
CA ASP A 175 -23.22 16.56 0.92
C ASP A 175 -24.37 15.99 1.76
N SER A 176 -25.04 14.94 1.28
CA SER A 176 -26.09 14.27 2.05
C SER A 176 -25.57 13.73 3.38
N VAL A 177 -26.41 13.74 4.39
CA VAL A 177 -26.07 13.29 5.75
C VAL A 177 -25.81 11.78 5.80
N PRO A 178 -24.99 11.32 6.74
CA PRO A 178 -24.81 9.88 6.99
C PRO A 178 -26.16 9.19 7.26
N GLY A 179 -26.32 7.98 6.70
CA GLY A 179 -27.59 7.24 6.75
C GLY A 179 -28.50 7.51 5.55
N GLN A 180 -28.68 8.75 5.14
CA GLN A 180 -29.37 9.11 3.91
C GLN A 180 -28.50 8.93 2.65
N LYS A 181 -27.18 8.97 2.82
CA LYS A 181 -26.20 8.91 1.73
C LYS A 181 -26.02 7.49 1.20
N VAL A 182 -27.03 6.98 0.50
CA VAL A 182 -27.05 5.64 -0.09
C VAL A 182 -27.50 5.73 -1.55
N GLY A 183 -27.07 4.79 -2.38
CA GLY A 183 -27.35 4.76 -3.81
C GLY A 183 -26.24 5.35 -4.66
N LEU A 184 -26.57 6.03 -5.75
CA LEU A 184 -25.62 6.62 -6.70
C LEU A 184 -25.16 7.99 -6.20
N ILE A 185 -24.10 8.01 -5.41
CA ILE A 185 -23.59 9.23 -4.78
C ILE A 185 -22.89 10.11 -5.81
N ALA A 186 -23.37 11.36 -5.91
CA ALA A 186 -22.87 12.38 -6.82
C ALA A 186 -22.76 11.90 -8.29
N ALA A 187 -23.67 11.07 -8.72
CA ALA A 187 -23.70 10.59 -10.09
C ALA A 187 -23.96 11.75 -11.05
N ARG A 188 -23.09 11.95 -12.02
CA ARG A 188 -23.21 12.99 -13.06
C ARG A 188 -24.28 12.65 -14.09
N ARG A 189 -24.52 11.36 -14.29
CA ARG A 189 -25.55 10.81 -15.15
C ARG A 189 -25.89 9.37 -14.76
N THR A 190 -27.05 8.90 -15.18
CA THR A 190 -27.51 7.52 -15.06
C THR A 190 -27.89 6.98 -16.45
N GLY A 191 -28.19 5.70 -16.54
CA GLY A 191 -28.59 5.02 -17.76
C GLY A 191 -27.42 4.54 -18.62
N GLN A 192 -27.73 3.80 -19.67
CA GLN A 192 -26.77 3.21 -20.57
C GLN A 192 -26.10 4.27 -21.45
N LEU A 193 -24.78 4.20 -21.53
CA LEU A 193 -23.99 5.03 -22.45
C LEU A 193 -24.12 4.46 -23.86
N ARG A 194 -24.76 5.22 -24.77
CA ARG A 194 -24.83 4.90 -26.18
C ARG A 194 -24.10 5.96 -27.00
N GLY A 195 -23.36 5.55 -28.01
CA GLY A 195 -22.79 6.40 -29.05
C GLY A 195 -21.42 6.99 -28.71
N ARG A 196 -21.26 7.80 -27.68
CA ARG A 196 -19.97 8.47 -27.39
C ARG A 196 -19.13 7.66 -26.41
N LYS A 197 -17.89 7.31 -26.80
CA LYS A 197 -16.87 6.84 -25.84
C LYS A 197 -16.69 7.87 -24.74
N GLN A 198 -16.69 7.43 -23.47
CA GLN A 198 -16.22 8.29 -22.38
C GLN A 198 -14.76 8.65 -22.67
N ILE A 199 -14.52 9.94 -22.81
CA ILE A 199 -13.17 10.45 -22.77
C ILE A 199 -12.69 10.21 -21.32
N ASP A 200 -11.68 9.40 -21.15
CA ASP A 200 -11.11 9.13 -19.84
C ASP A 200 -10.78 10.46 -19.16
N ASP A 201 -11.23 10.64 -17.92
CA ASP A 201 -10.94 11.84 -17.09
C ASP A 201 -9.43 12.11 -16.92
N LYS A 202 -8.60 11.20 -17.40
CA LYS A 202 -7.14 11.29 -17.43
C LYS A 202 -6.60 12.19 -18.53
N GLU A 203 -7.36 12.41 -19.58
CA GLU A 203 -6.96 13.30 -20.69
C GLU A 203 -7.37 14.76 -20.47
N LYS A 204 -8.15 15.02 -19.41
CA LYS A 204 -8.65 16.37 -19.07
C LYS A 204 -7.82 17.12 -18.03
N LYS A 205 -6.60 16.64 -17.73
CA LYS A 205 -5.68 17.34 -16.82
C LYS A 205 -4.33 17.60 -17.43
#